data_a7bc7437457b68e426a8a654e00467e1
#
_entry.id   a7bc7437457b68e426a8a654e00467e1
#
_cell.length_a   1.000
_cell.length_b   1.000
_cell.length_c   1.000
_cell.angle_alpha   90.00
_cell.angle_beta   90.00
_cell.angle_gamma   90.00
#
_symmetry.space_group_name_H-M   'P 1'
#
loop_
_entity.id
_entity.type
_entity.pdbx_description
1 polymer ?
#
loop_
_entity_poly.entity_id
_entity_poly.type
_entity_poly.pdbx_seq_one_letter_code
_entity_poly.pdbx_strand_id
1 'polypeptide(L)'
;AAGAVAAGAGAVVAAERIAIGRTQMLRRTAAPENLGQLRGQPLTVITDDGVPLHVEIDEPPAAETPASRAVPPQPLTIIFCHGYTLNQDCWHFQRAALGEHRLVFWDQRDHGRSGRSAAGAASIDRLGADLDLIIKAVAPGDMPVVLAGHSMGGMTIMALARQHPGLFGTKVTGVALMSTAASGLSAGSPWMPGPIRPVLTRALPVVLRGAASGYRAMLVEGSRRMAGDLSFLSTRFIGFGDPQVHPAVVDFLEQMIRSTPIEVISAFGEALYAVDMRDTLEVLGRVPVVTMTGDKDRLVSPSLGLELAEAIPSAEMVWVPGAGHALILEAPEVVNEAITGLIARVDAGAAARECSA
;
A
#
# COMPACT_ATOMS: atom_id res chain seq x y z
N ALA A 1 -30.60 -35.14 9.66
CA ALA A 1 -30.12 -33.89 9.05
C ALA A 1 -29.85 -32.82 10.12
N ALA A 2 -30.68 -32.65 11.16
CA ALA A 2 -30.46 -31.64 12.20
C ALA A 2 -29.22 -31.87 13.06
N GLY A 3 -28.84 -33.14 13.31
CA GLY A 3 -27.64 -33.48 14.09
C GLY A 3 -26.32 -33.16 13.41
N ALA A 4 -26.24 -33.24 12.08
CA ALA A 4 -25.03 -32.91 11.30
C ALA A 4 -24.77 -31.40 11.26
N VAL A 5 -25.83 -30.59 11.21
CA VAL A 5 -25.74 -29.12 11.24
C VAL A 5 -25.29 -28.62 12.62
N ALA A 6 -25.79 -29.22 13.69
CA ALA A 6 -25.41 -28.89 15.07
C ALA A 6 -23.94 -29.28 15.38
N ALA A 7 -23.49 -30.45 14.88
CA ALA A 7 -22.09 -30.87 15.01
C ALA A 7 -21.12 -29.98 14.22
N GLY A 8 -21.51 -29.53 13.01
CA GLY A 8 -20.75 -28.59 12.22
C GLY A 8 -20.63 -27.21 12.88
N ALA A 9 -21.72 -26.67 13.44
CA ALA A 9 -21.72 -25.40 14.16
C ALA A 9 -20.85 -25.46 15.42
N GLY A 10 -20.93 -26.59 16.19
CA GLY A 10 -20.09 -26.80 17.36
C GLY A 10 -18.59 -26.89 17.04
N ALA A 11 -18.23 -27.55 15.93
CA ALA A 11 -16.83 -27.63 15.49
C ALA A 11 -16.26 -26.25 15.03
N VAL A 12 -17.08 -25.45 14.35
CA VAL A 12 -16.70 -24.07 13.95
C VAL A 12 -16.48 -23.20 15.19
N VAL A 13 -17.40 -23.20 16.15
CA VAL A 13 -17.28 -22.46 17.43
C VAL A 13 -16.08 -22.94 18.25
N ALA A 14 -15.79 -24.21 18.29
CA ALA A 14 -14.62 -24.75 19.00
C ALA A 14 -13.31 -24.34 18.31
N ALA A 15 -13.23 -24.41 16.98
CA ALA A 15 -12.09 -23.96 16.20
C ALA A 15 -11.85 -22.46 16.38
N GLU A 16 -12.92 -21.66 16.37
CA GLU A 16 -12.90 -20.23 16.63
C GLU A 16 -12.37 -19.90 18.04
N ARG A 17 -12.86 -20.60 19.09
CA ARG A 17 -12.37 -20.41 20.46
C ARG A 17 -10.90 -20.80 20.63
N ILE A 18 -10.45 -21.86 19.95
CA ILE A 18 -9.04 -22.27 19.96
C ILE A 18 -8.19 -21.24 19.23
N ALA A 19 -8.64 -20.73 18.09
CA ALA A 19 -7.94 -19.68 17.34
C ALA A 19 -7.85 -18.38 18.15
N ILE A 20 -8.94 -17.94 18.79
CA ILE A 20 -9.00 -16.75 19.66
C ILE A 20 -8.09 -16.95 20.88
N GLY A 21 -8.14 -18.11 21.54
CA GLY A 21 -7.28 -18.41 22.70
C GLY A 21 -5.79 -18.41 22.34
N ARG A 22 -5.43 -18.97 21.17
CA ARG A 22 -4.05 -18.96 20.66
C ARG A 22 -3.59 -17.55 20.29
N THR A 23 -4.46 -16.75 19.68
CA THR A 23 -4.23 -15.34 19.35
C THR A 23 -4.03 -14.48 20.61
N GLN A 24 -4.86 -14.71 21.65
CA GLN A 24 -4.70 -14.02 22.94
C GLN A 24 -3.41 -14.42 23.67
N MET A 25 -2.94 -15.65 23.52
CA MET A 25 -1.67 -16.10 24.07
C MET A 25 -0.48 -15.44 23.34
N LEU A 26 -0.53 -15.33 22.00
CA LEU A 26 0.48 -14.66 21.20
C LEU A 26 0.53 -13.14 21.45
N ARG A 27 -0.60 -12.49 21.76
CA ARG A 27 -0.66 -11.08 22.16
C ARG A 27 0.13 -10.76 23.45
N ARG A 28 0.57 -11.79 24.19
CA ARG A 28 1.41 -11.64 25.39
C ARG A 28 2.91 -11.68 25.11
N THR A 29 3.33 -12.00 23.89
CA THR A 29 4.73 -11.90 23.49
C THR A 29 5.14 -10.44 23.28
N ALA A 30 6.43 -10.13 23.43
CA ALA A 30 6.92 -8.76 23.22
C ALA A 30 6.58 -8.29 21.79
N ALA A 31 5.81 -7.22 21.70
CA ALA A 31 5.45 -6.60 20.43
C ALA A 31 6.67 -5.84 19.86
N PRO A 32 6.75 -5.69 18.53
CA PRO A 32 7.62 -4.67 17.95
C PRO A 32 7.31 -3.31 18.61
N GLU A 33 8.34 -2.61 19.06
CA GLU A 33 8.17 -1.37 19.79
C GLU A 33 7.68 -0.25 18.86
N ASN A 34 6.79 0.59 19.36
CA ASN A 34 6.40 1.86 18.76
C ASN A 34 5.77 1.78 17.34
N LEU A 35 5.09 0.68 16.99
CA LEU A 35 4.40 0.56 15.69
C LEU A 35 3.52 1.79 15.43
N GLY A 36 3.73 2.44 14.27
CA GLY A 36 2.98 3.61 13.84
C GLY A 36 3.23 4.90 14.64
N GLN A 37 4.30 4.96 15.45
CA GLN A 37 4.63 6.14 16.26
C GLN A 37 5.78 6.98 15.69
N LEU A 38 6.48 6.50 14.67
CA LEU A 38 7.50 7.28 14.00
C LEU A 38 6.90 8.50 13.31
N ARG A 39 7.54 9.65 13.45
CA ARG A 39 7.08 10.93 12.89
C ARG A 39 8.22 11.67 12.25
N GLY A 40 7.91 12.41 11.17
CA GLY A 40 8.80 13.34 10.50
C GLY A 40 8.33 14.78 10.64
N GLN A 41 8.93 15.66 9.85
CA GLN A 41 8.51 17.04 9.78
C GLN A 41 7.20 17.13 8.99
N PRO A 42 6.11 17.64 9.59
CA PRO A 42 4.82 17.69 8.92
C PRO A 42 4.77 18.81 7.88
N LEU A 43 4.11 18.51 6.76
CA LEU A 43 3.78 19.45 5.70
C LEU A 43 2.32 19.21 5.28
N THR A 44 1.61 20.26 4.90
CA THR A 44 0.29 20.16 4.28
C THR A 44 0.36 20.64 2.83
N VAL A 45 -0.07 19.79 1.90
CA VAL A 45 -0.19 20.13 0.48
C VAL A 45 -1.67 20.29 0.16
N ILE A 46 -2.08 21.42 -0.35
CA ILE A 46 -3.47 21.68 -0.73
C ILE A 46 -3.65 21.33 -2.20
N THR A 47 -4.61 20.46 -2.49
CA THR A 47 -4.95 20.07 -3.86
C THR A 47 -5.71 21.18 -4.61
N ASP A 48 -5.84 21.06 -5.93
CA ASP A 48 -6.60 21.98 -6.78
C ASP A 48 -8.09 22.08 -6.43
N ASP A 49 -8.67 21.00 -5.86
CA ASP A 49 -10.03 20.94 -5.35
C ASP A 49 -10.14 21.22 -3.84
N GLY A 50 -9.04 21.71 -3.21
CA GLY A 50 -9.04 22.21 -1.84
C GLY A 50 -8.88 21.15 -0.77
N VAL A 51 -8.56 19.90 -1.10
CA VAL A 51 -8.32 18.83 -0.10
C VAL A 51 -6.92 18.99 0.49
N PRO A 52 -6.76 19.15 1.82
CA PRO A 52 -5.46 19.17 2.46
C PRO A 52 -4.90 17.74 2.54
N LEU A 53 -3.73 17.51 1.95
CA LEU A 53 -2.99 16.26 2.05
C LEU A 53 -1.96 16.36 3.17
N HIS A 54 -1.95 15.41 4.07
CA HIS A 54 -0.97 15.30 5.15
C HIS A 54 0.28 14.59 4.64
N VAL A 55 1.43 15.24 4.83
CA VAL A 55 2.76 14.75 4.41
C VAL A 55 3.69 14.80 5.60
N GLU A 56 4.58 13.85 5.72
CA GLU A 56 5.71 13.90 6.67
C GLU A 56 7.03 13.66 5.91
N ILE A 57 8.05 14.41 6.26
CA ILE A 57 9.38 14.34 5.64
C ILE A 57 10.40 13.97 6.71
N ASP A 58 11.16 12.91 6.45
CA ASP A 58 12.33 12.56 7.24
C ASP A 58 13.58 12.93 6.44
N GLU A 59 14.33 13.91 6.95
CA GLU A 59 15.61 14.27 6.35
C GLU A 59 16.70 13.27 6.80
N PRO A 60 17.62 12.88 5.91
CA PRO A 60 18.73 12.04 6.30
C PRO A 60 19.61 12.76 7.32
N PRO A 61 20.36 12.03 8.17
CA PRO A 61 21.35 12.62 9.04
C PRO A 61 22.30 13.51 8.24
N ALA A 62 22.68 14.67 8.80
CA ALA A 62 23.64 15.53 8.16
C ALA A 62 24.93 14.73 7.87
N ALA A 63 25.26 14.55 6.58
CA ALA A 63 26.49 13.88 6.22
C ALA A 63 27.67 14.70 6.79
N GLU A 64 28.56 14.05 7.50
CA GLU A 64 29.89 14.61 7.77
C GLU A 64 30.62 14.72 6.44
N THR A 65 30.37 15.82 5.74
CA THR A 65 30.95 16.05 4.40
C THR A 65 32.43 16.30 4.60
N PRO A 66 33.32 15.47 4.03
CA PRO A 66 34.74 15.82 3.99
C PRO A 66 34.86 17.16 3.26
N ALA A 67 35.65 18.07 3.82
CA ALA A 67 35.83 19.44 3.31
C ALA A 67 36.34 19.54 1.84
N SER A 68 36.50 18.41 1.16
CA SER A 68 37.00 18.28 -0.21
C SER A 68 35.92 18.19 -1.29
N ARG A 69 34.61 18.08 -0.95
CA ARG A 69 33.53 18.02 -1.94
C ARG A 69 32.87 19.40 -2.10
N ALA A 70 33.01 20.01 -3.25
CA ALA A 70 32.53 21.35 -3.55
C ALA A 70 30.98 21.47 -3.55
N VAL A 71 30.24 20.37 -3.75
CA VAL A 71 28.77 20.27 -3.64
C VAL A 71 28.41 18.86 -3.15
N PRO A 72 27.67 18.71 -2.03
CA PRO A 72 27.17 17.40 -1.66
C PRO A 72 26.19 16.90 -2.73
N PRO A 73 26.19 15.59 -3.07
CA PRO A 73 25.18 15.05 -3.97
C PRO A 73 23.80 15.33 -3.37
N GLN A 74 22.85 15.73 -4.21
CA GLN A 74 21.47 15.92 -3.76
C GLN A 74 20.93 14.58 -3.26
N PRO A 75 20.41 14.49 -2.02
CA PRO A 75 19.90 13.24 -1.51
C PRO A 75 18.71 12.78 -2.36
N LEU A 76 18.74 11.52 -2.75
CA LEU A 76 17.61 10.89 -3.42
C LEU A 76 16.38 10.95 -2.51
N THR A 77 15.26 11.37 -3.05
CA THR A 77 13.99 11.42 -2.33
C THR A 77 13.14 10.19 -2.64
N ILE A 78 12.72 9.46 -1.63
CA ILE A 78 11.82 8.32 -1.77
C ILE A 78 10.43 8.74 -1.29
N ILE A 79 9.41 8.62 -2.15
CA ILE A 79 8.02 8.96 -1.83
C ILE A 79 7.21 7.67 -1.72
N PHE A 80 6.57 7.47 -0.58
CA PHE A 80 5.83 6.26 -0.23
C PHE A 80 4.32 6.47 -0.36
N CYS A 81 3.66 5.66 -1.21
CA CYS A 81 2.22 5.66 -1.47
C CYS A 81 1.59 4.41 -0.84
N HIS A 82 0.75 4.59 0.19
CA HIS A 82 0.14 3.50 0.95
C HIS A 82 -1.01 2.81 0.20
N GLY A 83 -1.44 1.65 0.70
CA GLY A 83 -2.55 0.88 0.17
C GLY A 83 -3.93 1.42 0.60
N TYR A 84 -4.97 0.88 -0.05
CA TYR A 84 -6.37 1.12 0.30
C TYR A 84 -6.67 0.79 1.76
N THR A 85 -7.46 1.65 2.42
CA THR A 85 -7.80 1.59 3.85
C THR A 85 -6.64 1.75 4.82
N LEU A 86 -5.43 1.98 4.34
CA LEU A 86 -4.25 2.23 5.15
C LEU A 86 -3.99 3.74 5.30
N ASN A 87 -2.87 4.08 5.91
CA ASN A 87 -2.31 5.41 5.98
C ASN A 87 -0.77 5.32 5.96
N GLN A 88 -0.08 6.45 5.99
CA GLN A 88 1.38 6.50 5.92
C GLN A 88 2.10 5.68 7.01
N ASP A 89 1.45 5.43 8.15
CA ASP A 89 2.07 4.69 9.26
C ASP A 89 2.34 3.22 8.89
N CYS A 90 1.70 2.67 7.83
CA CYS A 90 1.96 1.31 7.32
C CYS A 90 3.42 1.11 6.87
N TRP A 91 4.14 2.17 6.60
CA TRP A 91 5.54 2.18 6.20
C TRP A 91 6.52 2.20 7.38
N HIS A 92 6.06 1.81 8.58
CA HIS A 92 6.83 1.87 9.82
C HIS A 92 8.23 1.25 9.70
N PHE A 93 8.33 0.04 9.15
CA PHE A 93 9.61 -0.67 9.04
C PHE A 93 10.52 -0.08 7.95
N GLN A 94 9.96 0.40 6.85
CA GLN A 94 10.70 1.08 5.80
C GLN A 94 11.24 2.42 6.30
N ARG A 95 10.43 3.15 7.04
CA ARG A 95 10.82 4.41 7.68
C ARG A 95 11.97 4.23 8.66
N ALA A 96 11.92 3.16 9.46
CA ALA A 96 12.98 2.84 10.42
C ALA A 96 14.30 2.40 9.76
N ALA A 97 14.24 1.72 8.60
CA ALA A 97 15.40 1.10 7.98
C ALA A 97 16.11 1.97 6.94
N LEU A 98 15.37 2.87 6.25
CA LEU A 98 15.88 3.61 5.09
C LEU A 98 16.28 5.06 5.44
N GLY A 99 16.55 5.35 6.71
CA GLY A 99 16.83 6.71 7.21
C GLY A 99 18.09 7.37 6.66
N GLU A 100 18.92 6.69 5.86
CA GLU A 100 20.04 7.26 5.13
C GLU A 100 19.61 8.13 3.93
N HIS A 101 18.33 8.01 3.54
CA HIS A 101 17.73 8.74 2.42
C HIS A 101 16.72 9.77 2.93
N ARG A 102 16.37 10.71 2.07
CA ARG A 102 15.25 11.60 2.33
C ARG A 102 13.95 10.87 2.05
N LEU A 103 13.14 10.64 3.08
CA LEU A 103 11.91 9.86 2.98
C LEU A 103 10.70 10.79 3.08
N VAL A 104 9.72 10.57 2.22
CA VAL A 104 8.45 11.30 2.19
C VAL A 104 7.30 10.31 2.31
N PHE A 105 6.53 10.47 3.36
CA PHE A 105 5.32 9.70 3.63
C PHE A 105 4.12 10.64 3.55
N TRP A 106 3.04 10.19 2.94
CA TRP A 106 1.84 10.98 2.84
C TRP A 106 0.59 10.13 2.96
N ASP A 107 -0.46 10.71 3.51
CA ASP A 107 -1.78 10.10 3.53
C ASP A 107 -2.51 10.49 2.24
N GLN A 108 -2.90 9.52 1.45
CA GLN A 108 -3.71 9.78 0.26
C GLN A 108 -5.06 10.39 0.67
N ARG A 109 -5.69 11.19 -0.20
CA ARG A 109 -7.00 11.80 0.10
C ARG A 109 -7.98 10.78 0.68
N ASP A 110 -8.82 11.22 1.57
CA ASP A 110 -9.82 10.41 2.28
C ASP A 110 -9.26 9.40 3.29
N HIS A 111 -7.94 9.25 3.38
CA HIS A 111 -7.27 8.33 4.30
C HIS A 111 -6.45 9.07 5.36
N GLY A 112 -6.17 8.37 6.46
CA GLY A 112 -5.30 8.86 7.53
C GLY A 112 -5.67 10.24 8.05
N ARG A 113 -4.70 11.15 8.00
CA ARG A 113 -4.78 12.55 8.46
C ARG A 113 -5.13 13.53 7.33
N SER A 114 -5.19 13.06 6.08
CA SER A 114 -5.59 13.88 4.94
C SER A 114 -7.08 14.24 4.96
N GLY A 115 -7.41 15.33 4.28
CA GLY A 115 -8.78 15.83 4.15
C GLY A 115 -9.69 14.91 3.34
N ARG A 116 -10.98 15.21 3.40
CA ARG A 116 -12.03 14.48 2.70
C ARG A 116 -12.38 15.13 1.37
N SER A 117 -12.51 14.29 0.34
CA SER A 117 -13.00 14.67 -0.97
C SER A 117 -14.51 14.98 -0.94
N ALA A 118 -15.00 15.73 -1.92
CA ALA A 118 -16.42 15.80 -2.20
C ALA A 118 -16.98 14.41 -2.58
N ALA A 119 -18.26 14.17 -2.28
CA ALA A 119 -18.89 12.90 -2.60
C ALA A 119 -18.78 12.59 -4.11
N GLY A 120 -18.36 11.38 -4.45
CA GLY A 120 -18.17 10.92 -5.83
C GLY A 120 -16.84 11.34 -6.49
N ALA A 121 -15.92 12.01 -5.77
CA ALA A 121 -14.63 12.42 -6.30
C ALA A 121 -13.53 11.34 -6.16
N ALA A 122 -13.81 10.22 -5.48
CA ALA A 122 -12.84 9.14 -5.30
C ALA A 122 -12.53 8.47 -6.64
N SER A 123 -11.27 8.53 -7.08
CA SER A 123 -10.78 7.82 -8.27
C SER A 123 -9.27 7.62 -8.19
N ILE A 124 -8.76 6.59 -8.87
CA ILE A 124 -7.33 6.33 -8.91
C ILE A 124 -6.61 7.42 -9.73
N ASP A 125 -7.23 7.95 -10.77
CA ASP A 125 -6.65 9.06 -11.54
C ASP A 125 -6.48 10.32 -10.66
N ARG A 126 -7.40 10.55 -9.72
CA ARG A 126 -7.28 11.68 -8.79
C ARG A 126 -6.10 11.50 -7.83
N LEU A 127 -5.84 10.26 -7.40
CA LEU A 127 -4.65 9.95 -6.58
C LEU A 127 -3.35 10.21 -7.36
N GLY A 128 -3.33 9.92 -8.66
CA GLY A 128 -2.18 10.25 -9.54
C GLY A 128 -1.92 11.76 -9.63
N ALA A 129 -2.99 12.57 -9.76
CA ALA A 129 -2.88 14.03 -9.75
C ALA A 129 -2.40 14.57 -8.39
N ASP A 130 -2.86 13.99 -7.29
CA ASP A 130 -2.38 14.32 -5.95
C ASP A 130 -0.88 14.02 -5.80
N LEU A 131 -0.43 12.87 -6.28
CA LEU A 131 0.99 12.49 -6.24
C LEU A 131 1.87 13.47 -7.03
N ASP A 132 1.40 14.00 -8.16
CA ASP A 132 2.09 15.06 -8.90
C ASP A 132 2.28 16.33 -8.06
N LEU A 133 1.23 16.75 -7.32
CA LEU A 133 1.31 17.87 -6.40
C LEU A 133 2.28 17.61 -5.24
N ILE A 134 2.28 16.40 -4.68
CA ILE A 134 3.25 15.99 -3.66
C ILE A 134 4.67 16.09 -4.21
N ILE A 135 4.96 15.50 -5.39
CA ILE A 135 6.29 15.57 -6.01
C ILE A 135 6.76 17.01 -6.16
N LYS A 136 5.90 17.90 -6.68
CA LYS A 136 6.21 19.31 -6.85
C LYS A 136 6.53 20.03 -5.54
N ALA A 137 5.80 19.68 -4.47
CA ALA A 137 5.96 20.30 -3.16
C ALA A 137 7.24 19.83 -2.44
N VAL A 138 7.56 18.53 -2.51
CA VAL A 138 8.64 17.94 -1.70
C VAL A 138 9.96 17.76 -2.45
N ALA A 139 9.95 17.79 -3.77
CA ALA A 139 11.14 17.64 -4.61
C ALA A 139 11.19 18.72 -5.70
N PRO A 140 11.40 20.00 -5.34
CA PRO A 140 11.44 21.09 -6.30
C PRO A 140 12.62 20.98 -7.27
N GLY A 141 12.51 21.63 -8.43
CA GLY A 141 13.56 21.63 -9.47
C GLY A 141 13.83 20.23 -10.00
N ASP A 142 15.10 19.89 -10.17
CA ASP A 142 15.54 18.63 -10.78
C ASP A 142 15.86 17.52 -9.75
N MET A 143 15.45 17.67 -8.49
CA MET A 143 15.65 16.63 -7.46
C MET A 143 15.05 15.30 -7.90
N PRO A 144 15.86 14.23 -8.05
CA PRO A 144 15.35 12.93 -8.47
C PRO A 144 14.48 12.30 -7.38
N VAL A 145 13.44 11.57 -7.80
CA VAL A 145 12.57 10.83 -6.89
C VAL A 145 12.47 9.36 -7.28
N VAL A 146 12.42 8.50 -6.26
CA VAL A 146 11.99 7.11 -6.36
C VAL A 146 10.58 7.03 -5.77
N LEU A 147 9.69 6.34 -6.44
CA LEU A 147 8.32 6.12 -5.98
C LEU A 147 8.16 4.69 -5.47
N ALA A 148 7.64 4.53 -4.27
CA ALA A 148 7.35 3.24 -3.66
C ALA A 148 5.85 3.13 -3.38
N GLY A 149 5.16 2.17 -3.99
CA GLY A 149 3.71 2.02 -3.89
C GLY A 149 3.28 0.62 -3.47
N HIS A 150 2.46 0.54 -2.41
CA HIS A 150 1.83 -0.68 -1.97
C HIS A 150 0.37 -0.72 -2.42
N SER A 151 -0.06 -1.81 -3.07
CA SER A 151 -1.45 -2.04 -3.45
C SER A 151 -2.04 -0.85 -4.25
N MET A 152 -3.06 -0.16 -3.76
CA MET A 152 -3.61 1.08 -4.34
C MET A 152 -2.51 2.13 -4.60
N GLY A 153 -1.49 2.22 -3.74
CA GLY A 153 -0.37 3.14 -3.94
C GLY A 153 0.45 2.85 -5.20
N GLY A 154 0.54 1.59 -5.62
CA GLY A 154 1.11 1.22 -6.92
C GLY A 154 0.24 1.70 -8.09
N MET A 155 -1.08 1.61 -7.96
CA MET A 155 -2.03 2.14 -8.95
C MET A 155 -2.00 3.67 -9.01
N THR A 156 -1.77 4.35 -7.88
CA THR A 156 -1.52 5.79 -7.81
C THR A 156 -0.31 6.18 -8.66
N ILE A 157 0.79 5.41 -8.58
CA ILE A 157 2.00 5.64 -9.40
C ILE A 157 1.70 5.39 -10.89
N MET A 158 0.92 4.36 -11.22
CA MET A 158 0.49 4.11 -12.60
C MET A 158 -0.38 5.24 -13.13
N ALA A 159 -1.30 5.79 -12.32
CA ALA A 159 -2.12 6.94 -12.70
C ALA A 159 -1.27 8.21 -12.94
N LEU A 160 -0.23 8.43 -12.14
CA LEU A 160 0.76 9.49 -12.41
C LEU A 160 1.46 9.24 -13.76
N ALA A 161 1.87 8.00 -14.06
CA ALA A 161 2.53 7.67 -15.32
C ALA A 161 1.62 7.92 -16.54
N ARG A 162 0.32 7.66 -16.40
CA ARG A 162 -0.68 7.97 -17.44
C ARG A 162 -0.78 9.47 -17.69
N GLN A 163 -0.86 10.27 -16.63
CA GLN A 163 -1.10 11.71 -16.70
C GLN A 163 0.15 12.48 -17.05
N HIS A 164 1.30 12.05 -16.55
CA HIS A 164 2.58 12.75 -16.66
C HIS A 164 3.73 11.83 -17.13
N PRO A 165 3.62 11.20 -18.32
CA PRO A 165 4.60 10.22 -18.79
C PRO A 165 6.01 10.81 -18.97
N GLY A 166 6.12 12.13 -19.14
CA GLY A 166 7.39 12.84 -19.25
C GLY A 166 8.19 12.95 -17.95
N LEU A 167 7.57 12.68 -16.78
CA LEU A 167 8.29 12.65 -15.52
C LEU A 167 9.18 11.41 -15.37
N PHE A 168 8.81 10.30 -16.03
CA PHE A 168 9.53 9.04 -15.92
C PHE A 168 10.77 9.01 -16.81
N GLY A 169 11.95 8.86 -16.18
CA GLY A 169 13.27 8.97 -16.80
C GLY A 169 13.90 10.33 -16.66
N THR A 170 13.16 11.34 -16.18
CA THR A 170 13.67 12.68 -15.86
C THR A 170 13.62 12.94 -14.35
N LYS A 171 12.44 13.14 -13.81
CA LYS A 171 12.16 13.42 -12.40
C LYS A 171 12.01 12.12 -11.58
N VAL A 172 11.18 11.21 -12.07
CA VAL A 172 11.03 9.87 -11.49
C VAL A 172 12.12 9.00 -12.07
N THR A 173 13.03 8.53 -11.22
CA THR A 173 14.23 7.78 -11.62
C THR A 173 14.18 6.30 -11.23
N GLY A 174 13.19 5.89 -10.43
CA GLY A 174 12.97 4.50 -10.05
C GLY A 174 11.58 4.26 -9.47
N VAL A 175 11.06 3.03 -9.57
CA VAL A 175 9.74 2.66 -9.07
C VAL A 175 9.77 1.31 -8.37
N ALA A 176 9.20 1.23 -7.16
CA ALA A 176 8.97 0.00 -6.42
C ALA A 176 7.45 -0.25 -6.30
N LEU A 177 6.98 -1.39 -6.78
CA LEU A 177 5.58 -1.80 -6.81
C LEU A 177 5.38 -3.05 -5.95
N MET A 178 4.58 -2.97 -4.90
CA MET A 178 4.41 -4.01 -3.90
C MET A 178 2.95 -4.45 -3.81
N SER A 179 2.67 -5.75 -3.96
CA SER A 179 1.33 -6.35 -3.85
C SER A 179 0.28 -5.58 -4.65
N THR A 180 0.59 -5.19 -5.89
CA THR A 180 -0.26 -4.38 -6.76
C THR A 180 -0.47 -5.03 -8.13
N ALA A 181 -1.40 -4.48 -8.91
CA ALA A 181 -1.70 -4.95 -10.25
C ALA A 181 -2.10 -3.78 -11.16
N ALA A 182 -1.85 -3.90 -12.46
CA ALA A 182 -2.32 -2.92 -13.44
C ALA A 182 -3.80 -3.10 -13.82
N SER A 183 -4.35 -4.30 -13.62
CA SER A 183 -5.75 -4.63 -13.94
C SER A 183 -6.17 -5.95 -13.28
N GLY A 184 -7.40 -6.40 -13.56
CA GLY A 184 -7.81 -7.77 -13.23
C GLY A 184 -8.41 -7.97 -11.85
N LEU A 185 -8.47 -6.95 -11.00
CA LEU A 185 -9.04 -7.05 -9.65
C LEU A 185 -10.53 -7.45 -9.67
N SER A 186 -11.26 -7.08 -10.73
CA SER A 186 -12.66 -7.47 -10.93
C SER A 186 -12.87 -8.97 -11.14
N ALA A 187 -11.82 -9.72 -11.51
CA ALA A 187 -11.89 -11.19 -11.67
C ALA A 187 -12.04 -11.92 -10.32
N GLY A 188 -11.88 -11.20 -9.21
CA GLY A 188 -12.03 -11.70 -7.85
C GLY A 188 -10.79 -12.45 -7.34
N SER A 189 -10.71 -12.58 -6.02
CA SER A 189 -9.59 -13.24 -5.36
C SER A 189 -9.62 -14.77 -5.57
N PRO A 190 -8.47 -15.42 -5.84
CA PRO A 190 -8.39 -16.85 -6.15
C PRO A 190 -8.81 -17.78 -4.99
N TRP A 191 -8.81 -17.28 -3.75
CA TRP A 191 -9.25 -18.07 -2.59
C TRP A 191 -10.79 -18.19 -2.47
N MET A 192 -11.53 -17.39 -3.27
CA MET A 192 -12.99 -17.39 -3.24
C MET A 192 -13.53 -18.55 -4.09
N PRO A 193 -14.44 -19.41 -3.56
CA PRO A 193 -15.01 -20.52 -4.32
C PRO A 193 -15.61 -20.08 -5.65
N GLY A 194 -15.27 -20.77 -6.73
CA GLY A 194 -15.65 -20.44 -8.11
C GLY A 194 -17.12 -20.07 -8.32
N PRO A 195 -18.11 -20.85 -7.81
CA PRO A 195 -19.53 -20.54 -8.00
C PRO A 195 -20.04 -19.32 -7.23
N ILE A 196 -19.39 -18.96 -6.10
CA ILE A 196 -19.78 -17.83 -5.26
C ILE A 196 -19.10 -16.53 -5.72
N ARG A 197 -17.91 -16.63 -6.31
CA ARG A 197 -17.10 -15.51 -6.76
C ARG A 197 -17.85 -14.49 -7.63
N PRO A 198 -18.51 -14.87 -8.75
CA PRO A 198 -19.19 -13.88 -9.59
C PRO A 198 -20.42 -13.23 -8.92
N VAL A 199 -21.04 -13.93 -7.96
CA VAL A 199 -22.16 -13.37 -7.21
C VAL A 199 -21.63 -12.34 -6.20
N LEU A 200 -20.59 -12.67 -5.47
CA LEU A 200 -20.02 -11.81 -4.44
C LEU A 200 -19.35 -10.56 -5.04
N THR A 201 -18.57 -10.71 -6.11
CA THR A 201 -17.91 -9.58 -6.79
C THR A 201 -18.91 -8.59 -7.39
N ARG A 202 -20.05 -9.06 -7.91
CA ARG A 202 -21.12 -8.18 -8.40
C ARG A 202 -21.97 -7.59 -7.29
N ALA A 203 -22.20 -8.34 -6.21
CA ALA A 203 -23.01 -7.89 -5.09
C ALA A 203 -22.25 -6.94 -4.15
N LEU A 204 -20.94 -7.14 -3.99
CA LEU A 204 -20.12 -6.38 -3.03
C LEU A 204 -20.20 -4.87 -3.25
N PRO A 205 -20.03 -4.31 -4.46
CA PRO A 205 -20.18 -2.86 -4.68
C PRO A 205 -21.59 -2.35 -4.32
N VAL A 206 -22.65 -3.14 -4.64
CA VAL A 206 -24.03 -2.78 -4.33
C VAL A 206 -24.28 -2.81 -2.82
N VAL A 207 -23.75 -3.81 -2.14
CA VAL A 207 -23.84 -3.96 -0.67
C VAL A 207 -23.10 -2.81 0.01
N LEU A 208 -21.88 -2.49 -0.43
CA LEU A 208 -21.08 -1.39 0.11
C LEU A 208 -21.79 -0.03 -0.09
N ARG A 209 -22.34 0.25 -1.28
CA ARG A 209 -23.16 1.45 -1.52
C ARG A 209 -24.38 1.52 -0.61
N GLY A 210 -25.06 0.39 -0.45
CA GLY A 210 -26.22 0.29 0.44
C GLY A 210 -25.86 0.50 1.91
N ALA A 211 -24.68 0.00 2.34
CA ALA A 211 -24.16 0.17 3.69
C ALA A 211 -23.67 1.61 3.95
N ALA A 212 -23.14 2.29 2.94
CA ALA A 212 -22.63 3.65 3.03
C ALA A 212 -23.72 4.74 3.06
N SER A 213 -25.00 4.38 2.90
CA SER A 213 -26.10 5.36 2.84
C SER A 213 -26.66 5.73 4.22
N GLY A 214 -26.51 7.00 4.64
CA GLY A 214 -27.24 7.61 5.76
C GLY A 214 -27.18 6.83 7.09
N TYR A 215 -28.34 6.55 7.70
CA TYR A 215 -28.47 5.84 8.98
C TYR A 215 -27.83 4.43 8.97
N ARG A 216 -27.84 3.76 7.82
CA ARG A 216 -27.21 2.43 7.67
C ARG A 216 -25.69 2.48 7.83
N ALA A 217 -25.04 3.53 7.33
CA ALA A 217 -23.61 3.72 7.52
C ALA A 217 -23.24 3.81 9.01
N MET A 218 -24.03 4.50 9.82
CA MET A 218 -23.83 4.61 11.25
C MET A 218 -24.00 3.26 11.97
N LEU A 219 -24.97 2.43 11.57
CA LEU A 219 -25.17 1.09 12.14
C LEU A 219 -24.04 0.13 11.75
N VAL A 220 -23.61 0.16 10.47
CA VAL A 220 -22.47 -0.66 9.99
C VAL A 220 -21.19 -0.25 10.70
N GLU A 221 -20.94 1.04 10.85
CA GLU A 221 -19.75 1.56 11.55
C GLU A 221 -19.77 1.16 13.03
N GLY A 222 -20.93 1.23 13.70
CA GLY A 222 -21.08 0.75 15.08
C GLY A 222 -20.81 -0.75 15.22
N SER A 223 -21.32 -1.57 14.30
CA SER A 223 -21.10 -3.02 14.32
C SER A 223 -19.65 -3.40 14.01
N ARG A 224 -18.97 -2.67 13.10
CA ARG A 224 -17.53 -2.86 12.82
C ARG A 224 -16.67 -2.65 14.07
N ARG A 225 -17.00 -1.64 14.87
CA ARG A 225 -16.27 -1.35 16.13
C ARG A 225 -16.47 -2.44 17.19
N MET A 226 -17.61 -3.10 17.19
CA MET A 226 -17.95 -4.18 18.16
C MET A 226 -17.43 -5.55 17.75
N ALA A 227 -17.10 -5.78 16.47
CA ALA A 227 -16.70 -7.10 15.95
C ALA A 227 -15.20 -7.40 16.09
N GLY A 228 -14.53 -6.90 17.14
CA GLY A 228 -13.07 -6.86 17.27
C GLY A 228 -12.33 -8.18 16.97
N ASP A 229 -12.74 -9.31 17.57
CA ASP A 229 -12.03 -10.59 17.38
C ASP A 229 -12.24 -11.16 15.97
N LEU A 230 -13.44 -11.02 15.39
CA LEU A 230 -13.73 -11.47 14.03
C LEU A 230 -12.99 -10.58 13.00
N SER A 231 -12.94 -9.28 13.24
CA SER A 231 -12.20 -8.34 12.41
C SER A 231 -10.70 -8.66 12.43
N PHE A 232 -10.13 -8.91 13.60
CA PHE A 232 -8.75 -9.34 13.74
C PHE A 232 -8.44 -10.61 12.96
N LEU A 233 -9.28 -11.65 13.10
CA LEU A 233 -9.09 -12.92 12.39
C LEU A 233 -9.21 -12.76 10.87
N SER A 234 -10.16 -11.93 10.40
CA SER A 234 -10.30 -11.64 8.98
C SER A 234 -9.12 -10.85 8.43
N THR A 235 -8.64 -9.82 9.15
CA THR A 235 -7.46 -9.04 8.80
C THR A 235 -6.21 -9.93 8.73
N ARG A 236 -6.03 -10.80 9.73
CA ARG A 236 -4.94 -11.77 9.73
C ARG A 236 -5.00 -12.71 8.52
N PHE A 237 -6.17 -13.28 8.25
CA PHE A 237 -6.35 -14.24 7.15
C PHE A 237 -6.17 -13.58 5.78
N ILE A 238 -6.71 -12.38 5.58
CA ILE A 238 -6.71 -11.71 4.28
C ILE A 238 -5.38 -10.98 4.04
N GLY A 239 -4.85 -10.31 5.07
CA GLY A 239 -3.66 -9.46 4.95
C GLY A 239 -2.34 -10.21 4.97
N PHE A 240 -2.26 -11.35 5.67
CA PHE A 240 -1.01 -12.04 5.93
C PHE A 240 -1.02 -13.47 5.42
N GLY A 241 0.12 -13.93 4.92
CA GLY A 241 0.32 -15.31 4.47
C GLY A 241 0.87 -16.20 5.57
N ASP A 242 1.76 -15.66 6.43
CA ASP A 242 2.36 -16.36 7.55
C ASP A 242 1.37 -16.44 8.74
N PRO A 243 1.01 -17.67 9.18
CA PRO A 243 0.19 -17.82 10.37
C PRO A 243 0.91 -17.47 11.68
N GLN A 244 2.21 -17.19 11.65
CA GLN A 244 3.02 -16.84 12.81
C GLN A 244 3.32 -15.34 12.93
N VAL A 245 2.79 -14.50 12.00
CA VAL A 245 2.97 -13.04 12.09
C VAL A 245 2.55 -12.54 13.47
N HIS A 246 3.35 -11.64 14.05
CA HIS A 246 3.13 -11.16 15.41
C HIS A 246 1.75 -10.47 15.54
N PRO A 247 0.93 -10.80 16.54
CA PRO A 247 -0.43 -10.24 16.68
C PRO A 247 -0.49 -8.72 16.72
N ALA A 248 0.53 -8.05 17.29
CA ALA A 248 0.59 -6.59 17.30
C ALA A 248 0.69 -5.99 15.88
N VAL A 249 1.33 -6.69 14.94
CA VAL A 249 1.39 -6.25 13.53
C VAL A 249 0.02 -6.39 12.87
N VAL A 250 -0.73 -7.46 13.20
CA VAL A 250 -2.11 -7.64 12.74
C VAL A 250 -3.03 -6.57 13.34
N ASP A 251 -2.94 -6.34 14.66
CA ASP A 251 -3.70 -5.28 15.34
C ASP A 251 -3.38 -3.89 14.74
N PHE A 252 -2.14 -3.65 14.40
CA PHE A 252 -1.70 -2.40 13.77
C PHE A 252 -2.33 -2.19 12.39
N LEU A 253 -2.32 -3.22 11.54
CA LEU A 253 -3.00 -3.19 10.24
C LEU A 253 -4.51 -3.01 10.41
N GLU A 254 -5.13 -3.75 11.34
CA GLU A 254 -6.56 -3.67 11.63
C GLU A 254 -6.97 -2.27 12.09
N GLN A 255 -6.18 -1.60 12.94
CA GLN A 255 -6.47 -0.25 13.40
C GLN A 255 -6.53 0.74 12.24
N MET A 256 -5.62 0.66 11.28
CA MET A 256 -5.66 1.49 10.06
C MET A 256 -6.93 1.24 9.25
N ILE A 257 -7.26 -0.03 8.98
CA ILE A 257 -8.49 -0.41 8.26
C ILE A 257 -9.74 0.10 8.98
N ARG A 258 -9.80 -0.04 10.30
CA ARG A 258 -10.95 0.42 11.11
C ARG A 258 -11.07 1.92 11.20
N SER A 259 -9.98 2.66 11.09
CA SER A 259 -9.99 4.13 11.09
C SER A 259 -10.53 4.72 9.79
N THR A 260 -10.56 3.94 8.70
CA THR A 260 -11.10 4.38 7.41
C THR A 260 -12.62 4.25 7.39
N PRO A 261 -13.38 5.35 7.16
CA PRO A 261 -14.84 5.34 7.12
C PRO A 261 -15.41 4.44 6.02
N ILE A 262 -16.60 3.88 6.27
CA ILE A 262 -17.25 2.96 5.33
C ILE A 262 -17.57 3.62 3.98
N GLU A 263 -17.83 4.93 3.96
CA GLU A 263 -18.08 5.71 2.75
C GLU A 263 -16.85 5.73 1.84
N VAL A 264 -15.66 5.89 2.44
CA VAL A 264 -14.36 5.85 1.73
C VAL A 264 -14.08 4.45 1.22
N ILE A 265 -14.33 3.43 2.08
CA ILE A 265 -14.22 2.02 1.68
C ILE A 265 -15.12 1.72 0.49
N SER A 266 -16.36 2.20 0.48
CA SER A 266 -17.28 1.99 -0.65
C SER A 266 -16.79 2.68 -1.93
N ALA A 267 -16.42 3.95 -1.84
CA ALA A 267 -16.07 4.77 -3.00
C ALA A 267 -14.77 4.29 -3.68
N PHE A 268 -13.72 4.07 -2.92
CA PHE A 268 -12.46 3.57 -3.48
C PHE A 268 -12.53 2.09 -3.87
N GLY A 269 -13.33 1.27 -3.17
CA GLY A 269 -13.56 -0.12 -3.55
C GLY A 269 -14.10 -0.24 -4.98
N GLU A 270 -15.07 0.59 -5.37
CA GLU A 270 -15.58 0.65 -6.74
C GLU A 270 -14.51 1.09 -7.74
N ALA A 271 -13.74 2.14 -7.41
CA ALA A 271 -12.66 2.65 -8.25
C ALA A 271 -11.58 1.58 -8.48
N LEU A 272 -11.20 0.82 -7.45
CA LEU A 272 -10.22 -0.25 -7.55
C LEU A 272 -10.69 -1.42 -8.43
N TYR A 273 -11.96 -1.81 -8.34
CA TYR A 273 -12.51 -2.87 -9.19
C TYR A 273 -12.54 -2.49 -10.68
N ALA A 274 -12.61 -1.20 -10.99
CA ALA A 274 -12.67 -0.68 -12.36
C ALA A 274 -11.29 -0.39 -12.96
N VAL A 275 -10.20 -0.56 -12.19
CA VAL A 275 -8.83 -0.23 -12.62
C VAL A 275 -8.40 -1.02 -13.85
N ASP A 276 -7.95 -0.29 -14.87
CA ASP A 276 -7.14 -0.80 -15.97
C ASP A 276 -6.06 0.24 -16.32
N MET A 277 -4.81 -0.07 -15.94
CA MET A 277 -3.62 0.75 -16.07
C MET A 277 -2.56 0.12 -16.98
N ARG A 278 -2.94 -0.89 -17.79
CA ARG A 278 -2.00 -1.61 -18.67
C ARG A 278 -1.31 -0.71 -19.69
N ASP A 279 -1.95 0.37 -20.09
CA ASP A 279 -1.43 1.40 -20.98
C ASP A 279 -0.24 2.19 -20.39
N THR A 280 0.00 2.09 -19.09
CA THR A 280 1.08 2.82 -18.38
C THR A 280 2.38 2.04 -18.26
N LEU A 281 2.37 0.74 -18.51
CA LEU A 281 3.49 -0.17 -18.20
C LEU A 281 4.75 0.13 -19.03
N GLU A 282 4.59 0.57 -20.29
CA GLU A 282 5.69 1.04 -21.12
C GLU A 282 6.37 2.31 -20.53
N VAL A 283 5.57 3.20 -19.96
CA VAL A 283 6.08 4.42 -19.32
C VAL A 283 6.89 4.07 -18.08
N LEU A 284 6.39 3.15 -17.25
CA LEU A 284 7.13 2.64 -16.07
C LEU A 284 8.46 2.02 -16.49
N GLY A 285 8.49 1.29 -17.63
CA GLY A 285 9.70 0.67 -18.16
C GLY A 285 10.83 1.60 -18.57
N ARG A 286 10.62 2.92 -18.56
CA ARG A 286 11.66 3.94 -18.84
C ARG A 286 12.66 4.12 -17.70
N VAL A 287 12.36 3.57 -16.52
CA VAL A 287 13.20 3.66 -15.32
C VAL A 287 13.41 2.26 -14.74
N PRO A 288 14.42 2.05 -13.88
CA PRO A 288 14.52 0.84 -13.08
C PRO A 288 13.24 0.61 -12.26
N VAL A 289 12.68 -0.59 -12.37
CA VAL A 289 11.49 -1.00 -11.59
C VAL A 289 11.82 -2.24 -10.77
N VAL A 290 11.29 -2.32 -9.55
CA VAL A 290 11.19 -3.56 -8.78
C VAL A 290 9.73 -3.84 -8.49
N THR A 291 9.29 -5.06 -8.76
CA THR A 291 7.96 -5.55 -8.37
C THR A 291 8.11 -6.60 -7.28
N MET A 292 7.25 -6.57 -6.27
CA MET A 292 7.28 -7.51 -5.14
C MET A 292 5.91 -8.12 -4.94
N THR A 293 5.86 -9.44 -4.83
CA THR A 293 4.60 -10.20 -4.70
C THR A 293 4.76 -11.33 -3.70
N GLY A 294 3.86 -11.39 -2.73
CA GLY A 294 3.75 -12.53 -1.82
C GLY A 294 2.99 -13.69 -2.46
N ASP A 295 3.49 -14.93 -2.32
CA ASP A 295 2.86 -16.11 -2.93
C ASP A 295 1.55 -16.53 -2.24
N LYS A 296 1.24 -15.94 -1.08
CA LYS A 296 0.01 -16.13 -0.30
C LYS A 296 -0.91 -14.92 -0.34
N ASP A 297 -0.66 -13.95 -1.23
CA ASP A 297 -1.54 -12.79 -1.36
C ASP A 297 -2.96 -13.23 -1.78
N ARG A 298 -3.93 -12.90 -0.92
CA ARG A 298 -5.35 -13.25 -1.09
C ARG A 298 -6.19 -12.09 -1.62
N LEU A 299 -5.62 -10.89 -1.70
CA LEU A 299 -6.30 -9.71 -2.24
C LEU A 299 -5.93 -9.46 -3.70
N VAL A 300 -4.64 -9.38 -3.98
CA VAL A 300 -4.11 -9.29 -5.35
C VAL A 300 -3.50 -10.66 -5.69
N SER A 301 -4.09 -11.34 -6.67
CA SER A 301 -3.57 -12.65 -7.08
C SER A 301 -2.09 -12.57 -7.40
N PRO A 302 -1.26 -13.50 -6.90
CA PRO A 302 0.15 -13.54 -7.27
C PRO A 302 0.39 -13.60 -8.78
N SER A 303 -0.55 -14.16 -9.56
CA SER A 303 -0.48 -14.16 -11.02
C SER A 303 -0.54 -12.75 -11.62
N LEU A 304 -1.31 -11.83 -11.01
CA LEU A 304 -1.37 -10.44 -11.48
C LEU A 304 -0.06 -9.69 -11.20
N GLY A 305 0.62 -10.00 -10.10
CA GLY A 305 1.96 -9.48 -9.81
C GLY A 305 3.01 -9.98 -10.81
N LEU A 306 2.91 -11.25 -11.21
CA LEU A 306 3.76 -11.82 -12.25
C LEU A 306 3.48 -11.18 -13.62
N GLU A 307 2.21 -11.08 -14.02
CA GLU A 307 1.80 -10.39 -15.26
C GLU A 307 2.32 -8.95 -15.30
N LEU A 308 2.27 -8.24 -14.17
CA LEU A 308 2.79 -6.88 -14.05
C LEU A 308 4.30 -6.83 -14.27
N ALA A 309 5.06 -7.76 -13.66
CA ALA A 309 6.51 -7.84 -13.81
C ALA A 309 6.92 -8.17 -15.24
N GLU A 310 6.25 -9.13 -15.88
CA GLU A 310 6.52 -9.55 -17.26
C GLU A 310 6.20 -8.44 -18.28
N ALA A 311 5.22 -7.60 -17.98
CA ALA A 311 4.80 -6.52 -18.88
C ALA A 311 5.64 -5.24 -18.79
N ILE A 312 6.51 -5.09 -17.78
CA ILE A 312 7.40 -3.95 -17.62
C ILE A 312 8.84 -4.34 -17.99
N PRO A 313 9.41 -3.83 -19.10
CA PRO A 313 10.70 -4.32 -19.62
C PRO A 313 11.89 -4.19 -18.66
N SER A 314 11.86 -3.22 -17.74
CA SER A 314 12.93 -2.94 -16.76
C SER A 314 12.68 -3.58 -15.40
N ALA A 315 11.58 -4.32 -15.21
CA ALA A 315 11.20 -4.83 -13.92
C ALA A 315 12.09 -5.99 -13.47
N GLU A 316 12.57 -5.88 -12.24
CA GLU A 316 13.08 -6.99 -11.46
C GLU A 316 11.96 -7.50 -10.56
N MET A 317 11.69 -8.79 -10.58
CA MET A 317 10.66 -9.38 -9.74
C MET A 317 11.25 -10.03 -8.50
N VAL A 318 10.75 -9.61 -7.34
CA VAL A 318 11.01 -10.23 -6.05
C VAL A 318 9.79 -11.03 -5.61
N TRP A 319 9.92 -12.34 -5.68
CA TRP A 319 8.92 -13.27 -5.17
C TRP A 319 9.15 -13.52 -3.68
N VAL A 320 8.13 -13.27 -2.83
CA VAL A 320 8.26 -13.38 -1.37
C VAL A 320 7.50 -14.60 -0.86
N PRO A 321 8.22 -15.73 -0.64
CA PRO A 321 7.59 -16.97 -0.20
C PRO A 321 6.93 -16.82 1.17
N GLY A 322 5.72 -17.32 1.31
CA GLY A 322 4.96 -17.31 2.55
C GLY A 322 4.23 -16.01 2.85
N ALA A 323 4.58 -14.89 2.19
CA ALA A 323 4.00 -13.59 2.46
C ALA A 323 2.61 -13.40 1.81
N GLY A 324 1.75 -12.63 2.48
CA GLY A 324 0.44 -12.21 1.99
C GLY A 324 0.45 -10.81 1.39
N HIS A 325 -0.71 -10.17 1.42
CA HIS A 325 -0.92 -8.83 0.84
C HIS A 325 -0.13 -7.74 1.58
N ALA A 326 -0.07 -7.81 2.91
CA ALA A 326 0.61 -6.82 3.74
C ALA A 326 2.12 -7.07 3.83
N LEU A 327 2.76 -7.48 2.73
CA LEU A 327 4.17 -7.87 2.71
C LEU A 327 5.13 -6.80 3.26
N ILE A 328 4.77 -5.52 3.17
CA ILE A 328 5.53 -4.39 3.74
C ILE A 328 5.62 -4.44 5.28
N LEU A 329 4.67 -5.14 5.92
CA LEU A 329 4.63 -5.38 7.37
C LEU A 329 5.05 -6.81 7.74
N GLU A 330 4.90 -7.76 6.81
CA GLU A 330 5.12 -9.18 7.04
C GLU A 330 6.56 -9.62 6.74
N ALA A 331 7.16 -9.04 5.71
CA ALA A 331 8.52 -9.34 5.27
C ALA A 331 9.33 -8.04 5.05
N PRO A 332 9.42 -7.16 6.08
CA PRO A 332 9.98 -5.83 5.92
C PRO A 332 11.46 -5.84 5.50
N GLU A 333 12.23 -6.82 5.91
CA GLU A 333 13.65 -6.96 5.53
C GLU A 333 13.79 -7.15 4.02
N VAL A 334 12.99 -8.06 3.43
CA VAL A 334 12.99 -8.32 1.99
C VAL A 334 12.56 -7.07 1.20
N VAL A 335 11.56 -6.35 1.70
CA VAL A 335 11.09 -5.09 1.09
C VAL A 335 12.18 -4.03 1.13
N ASN A 336 12.86 -3.87 2.27
CA ASN A 336 13.92 -2.89 2.45
C ASN A 336 15.13 -3.20 1.56
N GLU A 337 15.54 -4.47 1.47
CA GLU A 337 16.61 -4.92 0.58
C GLU A 337 16.27 -4.64 -0.90
N ALA A 338 15.04 -4.93 -1.32
CA ALA A 338 14.61 -4.70 -2.69
C ALA A 338 14.57 -3.19 -3.04
N ILE A 339 14.12 -2.33 -2.12
CA ILE A 339 14.16 -0.87 -2.30
C ILE A 339 15.62 -0.39 -2.37
N THR A 340 16.49 -0.87 -1.49
CA THR A 340 17.92 -0.53 -1.50
C THR A 340 18.60 -0.97 -2.80
N GLY A 341 18.28 -2.17 -3.31
CA GLY A 341 18.74 -2.64 -4.61
C GLY A 341 18.26 -1.79 -5.77
N LEU A 342 17.00 -1.32 -5.72
CA LEU A 342 16.48 -0.36 -6.70
C LEU A 342 17.26 0.96 -6.68
N ILE A 343 17.53 1.51 -5.50
CA ILE A 343 18.29 2.76 -5.33
C ILE A 343 19.69 2.60 -5.94
N ALA A 344 20.38 1.50 -5.67
CA ALA A 344 21.70 1.22 -6.25
C ALA A 344 21.66 1.19 -7.80
N ARG A 345 20.60 0.66 -8.41
CA ARG A 345 20.41 0.67 -9.87
C ARG A 345 20.16 2.08 -10.41
N VAL A 346 19.42 2.91 -9.67
CA VAL A 346 19.18 4.33 -10.01
C VAL A 346 20.50 5.10 -10.00
N ASP A 347 21.32 4.94 -8.96
CA ASP A 347 22.62 5.63 -8.81
C ASP A 347 23.61 5.21 -9.91
N ALA A 348 23.67 3.90 -10.21
CA ALA A 348 24.51 3.40 -11.30
C ALA A 348 24.10 3.98 -12.67
N GLY A 349 22.80 4.12 -12.92
CA GLY A 349 22.26 4.73 -14.13
C GLY A 349 22.53 6.22 -14.20
N ALA A 350 22.54 6.95 -13.09
CA ALA A 350 22.91 8.36 -13.03
C ALA A 350 24.41 8.55 -13.34
N ALA A 351 25.29 7.79 -12.71
CA ALA A 351 26.72 7.83 -12.96
C ALA A 351 27.10 7.54 -14.42
N ALA A 352 26.42 6.55 -15.04
CA ALA A 352 26.64 6.23 -16.45
C ALA A 352 26.28 7.37 -17.41
N ARG A 353 25.20 8.13 -17.09
CA ARG A 353 24.80 9.31 -17.88
C ARG A 353 25.79 10.46 -17.75
N GLU A 354 26.31 10.74 -16.55
CA GLU A 354 27.33 11.76 -16.31
C GLU A 354 28.65 11.47 -17.04
N CYS A 355 29.04 10.18 -17.14
CA CYS A 355 30.23 9.79 -17.89
C CYS A 355 30.09 9.89 -19.42
N SER A 356 28.84 9.99 -19.93
CA SER A 356 28.53 10.01 -21.36
C SER A 356 28.21 11.42 -21.90
N ALA A 357 28.05 12.41 -21.03
CA ALA A 357 27.77 13.82 -21.32
C ALA A 357 29.09 14.65 -21.32
#